data_810c7a7a2aa23293562aa434abd37dd9
#
_entry.id   810c7a7a2aa23293562aa434abd37dd9
#
_cell.length_a   1.000
_cell.length_b   1.000
_cell.length_c   1.000
_cell.angle_alpha   90.00
_cell.angle_beta   90.00
_cell.angle_gamma   90.00
#
_symmetry.space_group_name_H-M   'P 1'
#
loop_
_entity.id
_entity.type
_entity.pdbx_description
1 polymer ?
#
loop_
_entity_poly.entity_id
_entity_poly.type
_entity_poly.pdbx_seq_one_letter_code
_entity_poly.pdbx_strand_id
1 'polypeptide(L)'
;YECGESDHMMVVGLVAVNPEGYRPLSAVHNELRMQLVRDKKAEKIMADMKAANASSFDQYKNMSGAVSDSVKHVTFDAPAFVSALRSSEPLVSAYVPVGEVNQLSAPIKGNAGVFVLQPYAKDKLNETFEQQAEVDKLQNMYTNLVVRQFINDLYLKAEVKDERYLFF
;
A
#
# COMPACT_ATOMS: atom_id res chain seq x y z
N TYR A 1 -24.83 -23.27 3.80
CA TYR A 1 -25.00 -22.77 2.43
C TYR A 1 -24.00 -23.49 1.54
N GLU A 2 -24.46 -24.02 0.43
CA GLU A 2 -23.61 -24.62 -0.59
C GLU A 2 -23.32 -23.54 -1.64
N CYS A 3 -22.07 -23.26 -1.86
CA CYS A 3 -21.60 -22.33 -2.89
C CYS A 3 -20.56 -23.04 -3.73
N GLY A 4 -20.67 -22.98 -5.05
CA GLY A 4 -19.66 -23.58 -5.89
C GLY A 4 -19.71 -23.13 -7.34
N GLU A 5 -18.56 -22.99 -7.92
CA GLU A 5 -18.35 -23.06 -9.36
C GLU A 5 -17.94 -24.48 -9.71
N SER A 6 -18.13 -24.86 -10.97
CA SER A 6 -18.22 -26.22 -11.50
C SER A 6 -17.29 -27.34 -10.95
N ASP A 7 -16.15 -26.97 -10.34
CA ASP A 7 -15.17 -27.97 -9.86
C ASP A 7 -14.87 -27.88 -8.34
N HIS A 8 -15.46 -26.94 -7.62
CA HIS A 8 -15.22 -26.77 -6.19
C HIS A 8 -16.53 -26.51 -5.46
N MET A 9 -16.92 -27.40 -4.57
CA MET A 9 -18.04 -27.18 -3.65
C MET A 9 -17.52 -26.66 -2.33
N MET A 10 -18.11 -25.58 -1.84
CA MET A 10 -17.84 -25.05 -0.50
C MET A 10 -19.09 -25.14 0.36
N VAL A 11 -18.95 -25.66 1.56
CA VAL A 11 -19.98 -25.60 2.60
C VAL A 11 -19.62 -24.48 3.56
N VAL A 12 -20.47 -23.47 3.67
CA VAL A 12 -20.25 -22.29 4.51
C VAL A 12 -21.25 -22.28 5.66
N GLY A 13 -20.72 -22.20 6.89
CA GLY A 13 -21.51 -22.02 8.10
C GLY A 13 -21.30 -20.62 8.70
N LEU A 14 -22.38 -19.93 9.04
CA LEU A 14 -22.30 -18.69 9.79
C LEU A 14 -21.96 -18.98 11.25
N VAL A 15 -20.78 -18.56 11.71
CA VAL A 15 -20.30 -18.83 13.06
C VAL A 15 -20.70 -17.72 14.03
N ALA A 16 -20.67 -16.47 13.58
CA ALA A 16 -21.02 -15.33 14.43
C ALA A 16 -21.45 -14.11 13.59
N VAL A 17 -22.30 -13.29 14.17
CA VAL A 17 -22.65 -11.96 13.66
C VAL A 17 -22.07 -10.92 14.61
N ASN A 18 -21.20 -10.08 14.13
CA ASN A 18 -20.64 -8.99 14.92
C ASN A 18 -21.53 -7.75 14.75
N PRO A 19 -22.02 -7.15 15.84
CA PRO A 19 -22.76 -5.90 15.76
C PRO A 19 -21.84 -4.76 15.32
N GLU A 20 -22.45 -3.68 14.83
CA GLU A 20 -21.74 -2.45 14.52
C GLU A 20 -21.01 -1.91 15.74
N GLY A 21 -19.77 -1.43 15.56
CA GLY A 21 -18.95 -0.87 16.63
C GLY A 21 -17.50 -1.30 16.59
N TYR A 22 -16.79 -1.07 17.69
CA TYR A 22 -15.38 -1.48 17.83
C TYR A 22 -15.27 -2.98 18.05
N ARG A 23 -14.40 -3.62 17.26
CA ARG A 23 -14.11 -5.04 17.45
C ARG A 23 -13.39 -5.27 18.80
N PRO A 24 -13.76 -6.31 19.54
CA PRO A 24 -13.12 -6.60 20.82
C PRO A 24 -11.63 -6.92 20.61
N LEU A 25 -10.80 -6.57 21.60
CA LEU A 25 -9.35 -6.75 21.52
C LEU A 25 -8.97 -8.20 21.24
N SER A 26 -9.71 -9.16 21.76
CA SER A 26 -9.48 -10.59 21.51
C SER A 26 -9.56 -10.97 20.03
N ALA A 27 -10.42 -10.31 19.26
CA ALA A 27 -10.60 -10.57 17.83
C ALA A 27 -9.51 -9.92 16.97
N VAL A 28 -8.90 -8.83 17.42
CA VAL A 28 -7.88 -8.06 16.67
C VAL A 28 -6.47 -8.17 17.26
N HIS A 29 -6.30 -8.89 18.35
CA HIS A 29 -5.05 -8.98 19.10
C HIS A 29 -3.84 -9.35 18.22
N ASN A 30 -3.98 -10.37 17.39
CA ASN A 30 -2.88 -10.83 16.54
C ASN A 30 -2.52 -9.79 15.46
N GLU A 31 -3.50 -9.15 14.89
CA GLU A 31 -3.31 -8.09 13.91
C GLU A 31 -2.58 -6.89 14.53
N LEU A 32 -3.08 -6.39 15.65
CA LEU A 32 -2.46 -5.29 16.39
C LEU A 32 -1.04 -5.63 16.86
N ARG A 33 -0.84 -6.87 17.33
CA ARG A 33 0.50 -7.32 17.73
C ARG A 33 1.48 -7.30 16.58
N MET A 34 1.08 -7.76 15.39
CA MET A 34 1.95 -7.71 14.20
C MET A 34 2.29 -6.27 13.80
N GLN A 35 1.32 -5.37 13.83
CA GLN A 35 1.54 -3.95 13.54
C GLN A 35 2.51 -3.33 14.55
N LEU A 36 2.26 -3.49 15.85
CA LEU A 36 3.12 -2.96 16.90
C LEU A 36 4.56 -3.51 16.86
N VAL A 37 4.72 -4.81 16.56
CA VAL A 37 6.05 -5.40 16.41
C VAL A 37 6.77 -4.80 15.21
N ARG A 38 6.08 -4.59 14.09
CA ARG A 38 6.64 -3.93 12.91
C ARG A 38 7.09 -2.51 13.23
N ASP A 39 6.24 -1.74 13.91
CA ASP A 39 6.53 -0.37 14.28
C ASP A 39 7.75 -0.27 15.20
N LYS A 40 7.79 -1.07 16.26
CA LYS A 40 8.94 -1.11 17.18
C LYS A 40 10.24 -1.57 16.52
N LYS A 41 10.16 -2.52 15.56
CA LYS A 41 11.32 -2.93 14.77
C LYS A 41 11.82 -1.77 13.90
N ALA A 42 10.91 -1.04 13.25
CA ALA A 42 11.28 0.10 12.43
C ALA A 42 11.93 1.21 13.27
N GLU A 43 11.36 1.55 14.42
CA GLU A 43 11.93 2.52 15.37
C GLU A 43 13.34 2.13 15.80
N LYS A 44 13.55 0.86 16.16
CA LYS A 44 14.87 0.36 16.54
C LYS A 44 15.87 0.47 15.39
N ILE A 45 15.50 0.02 14.19
CA ILE A 45 16.37 0.11 13.00
C ILE A 45 16.72 1.57 12.72
N MET A 46 15.74 2.47 12.78
CA MET A 46 15.99 3.91 12.57
C MET A 46 16.93 4.49 13.63
N ALA A 47 16.80 4.07 14.89
CA ALA A 47 17.71 4.47 15.96
C ALA A 47 19.14 3.94 15.71
N ASP A 48 19.27 2.67 15.34
CA ASP A 48 20.55 2.03 15.02
C ASP A 48 21.22 2.71 13.81
N MET A 49 20.46 3.03 12.77
CA MET A 49 20.94 3.78 11.59
C MET A 49 21.41 5.20 11.95
N LYS A 50 20.68 5.90 12.81
CA LYS A 50 21.10 7.21 13.31
C LYS A 50 22.35 7.14 14.17
N ALA A 51 22.44 6.13 15.04
CA ALA A 51 23.61 5.91 15.89
C ALA A 51 24.88 5.56 15.08
N ALA A 52 24.72 4.84 13.97
CA ALA A 52 25.81 4.53 13.05
C ALA A 52 26.39 5.77 12.35
N ASN A 53 25.67 6.89 12.36
CA ASN A 53 26.09 8.18 11.79
C ASN A 53 26.65 8.07 10.37
N ALA A 54 26.06 7.17 9.56
CA ALA A 54 26.50 6.91 8.21
C ALA A 54 26.24 8.12 7.31
N SER A 55 27.25 8.52 6.55
CA SER A 55 27.23 9.69 5.67
C SER A 55 27.22 9.32 4.19
N SER A 56 27.36 8.04 3.86
CA SER A 56 27.36 7.57 2.47
C SER A 56 26.46 6.36 2.27
N PHE A 57 25.99 6.18 1.04
CA PHE A 57 25.14 5.04 0.65
C PHE A 57 25.85 3.69 0.90
N ASP A 58 27.16 3.62 0.64
CA ASP A 58 27.93 2.40 0.85
C ASP A 58 28.04 2.02 2.33
N GLN A 59 28.08 2.98 3.23
CA GLN A 59 28.06 2.70 4.67
C GLN A 59 26.73 2.08 5.10
N TYR A 60 25.60 2.58 4.59
CA TYR A 60 24.29 1.98 4.85
C TYR A 60 24.17 0.58 4.24
N LYS A 61 24.67 0.38 3.02
CA LYS A 61 24.67 -0.90 2.34
C LYS A 61 25.41 -1.99 3.11
N ASN A 62 26.47 -1.63 3.83
CA ASN A 62 27.28 -2.56 4.62
C ASN A 62 26.72 -2.84 6.02
N MET A 63 25.61 -2.22 6.41
CA MET A 63 24.96 -2.53 7.68
C MET A 63 24.32 -3.92 7.65
N SER A 64 24.30 -4.58 8.79
CA SER A 64 23.75 -5.93 8.93
C SER A 64 22.26 -5.93 8.54
N GLY A 65 21.90 -6.80 7.60
CA GLY A 65 20.54 -6.94 7.09
C GLY A 65 20.11 -5.86 6.10
N ALA A 66 21.01 -4.96 5.68
CA ALA A 66 20.73 -4.00 4.64
C ALA A 66 20.71 -4.68 3.25
N VAL A 67 19.76 -4.25 2.44
CA VAL A 67 19.65 -4.66 1.04
C VAL A 67 19.61 -3.40 0.19
N SER A 68 20.41 -3.32 -0.85
CA SER A 68 20.38 -2.22 -1.81
C SER A 68 19.65 -2.63 -3.08
N ASP A 69 18.80 -1.74 -3.56
CA ASP A 69 18.06 -1.92 -4.81
C ASP A 69 18.06 -0.59 -5.59
N SER A 70 17.75 -0.66 -6.88
CA SER A 70 17.63 0.50 -7.74
C SER A 70 16.29 0.46 -8.45
N VAL A 71 15.49 1.49 -8.22
CA VAL A 71 14.18 1.63 -8.85
C VAL A 71 14.27 2.71 -9.93
N LYS A 72 13.88 2.33 -11.15
CA LYS A 72 13.86 3.22 -12.31
C LYS A 72 12.44 3.72 -12.58
N HIS A 73 12.33 4.90 -13.16
CA HIS A 73 11.05 5.49 -13.58
C HIS A 73 10.03 5.61 -12.44
N VAL A 74 10.48 6.18 -11.32
CA VAL A 74 9.60 6.47 -10.19
C VAL A 74 8.82 7.73 -10.49
N THR A 75 7.48 7.63 -10.42
CA THR A 75 6.57 8.76 -10.58
C THR A 75 5.74 8.94 -9.31
N PHE A 76 5.09 10.10 -9.19
CA PHE A 76 4.20 10.35 -8.06
C PHE A 76 2.84 9.64 -8.23
N ASP A 77 2.46 9.29 -9.45
CA ASP A 77 1.14 8.74 -9.79
C ASP A 77 0.88 7.34 -9.22
N ALA A 78 1.94 6.56 -9.05
CA ALA A 78 1.82 5.19 -8.55
C ALA A 78 2.91 4.86 -7.52
N PRO A 79 2.59 4.01 -6.53
CA PRO A 79 3.59 3.51 -5.59
C PRO A 79 4.72 2.77 -6.30
N ALA A 80 5.97 3.16 -6.04
CA ALA A 80 7.14 2.49 -6.61
C ALA A 80 7.24 1.05 -6.11
N PHE A 81 7.45 0.12 -7.01
CA PHE A 81 7.68 -1.28 -6.66
C PHE A 81 9.15 -1.53 -6.37
N VAL A 82 9.47 -1.94 -5.15
CA VAL A 82 10.82 -2.29 -4.71
C VAL A 82 11.01 -3.80 -4.84
N SER A 83 11.79 -4.22 -5.83
CA SER A 83 11.97 -5.63 -6.20
C SER A 83 12.57 -6.46 -5.08
N ALA A 84 13.56 -5.90 -4.37
CA ALA A 84 14.23 -6.57 -3.25
C ALA A 84 13.27 -6.95 -2.10
N LEU A 85 12.21 -6.17 -1.90
CA LEU A 85 11.22 -6.40 -0.86
C LEU A 85 9.92 -7.02 -1.40
N ARG A 86 9.77 -7.11 -2.72
CA ARG A 86 8.54 -7.52 -3.41
C ARG A 86 7.32 -6.75 -2.91
N SER A 87 7.49 -5.47 -2.65
CA SER A 87 6.48 -4.60 -2.06
C SER A 87 6.40 -3.28 -2.80
N SER A 88 5.18 -2.75 -2.89
CA SER A 88 4.94 -1.40 -3.36
C SER A 88 5.11 -0.42 -2.19
N GLU A 89 5.98 0.58 -2.39
CA GLU A 89 6.35 1.56 -1.37
C GLU A 89 5.96 2.97 -1.80
N PRO A 90 4.80 3.47 -1.35
CA PRO A 90 4.36 4.84 -1.64
C PRO A 90 5.36 5.90 -1.18
N LEU A 91 6.12 5.59 -0.12
CA LEU A 91 7.15 6.47 0.40
C LEU A 91 8.22 6.80 -0.63
N VAL A 92 8.63 5.82 -1.45
CA VAL A 92 9.64 6.02 -2.49
C VAL A 92 9.12 7.02 -3.53
N SER A 93 7.87 6.84 -3.98
CA SER A 93 7.23 7.78 -4.92
C SER A 93 7.04 9.17 -4.33
N ALA A 94 6.68 9.27 -3.04
CA ALA A 94 6.51 10.55 -2.35
C ALA A 94 7.83 11.30 -2.13
N TYR A 95 8.95 10.58 -1.99
CA TYR A 95 10.27 11.19 -1.77
C TYR A 95 10.88 11.76 -3.05
N VAL A 96 10.61 11.17 -4.20
CA VAL A 96 11.24 11.57 -5.48
C VAL A 96 11.06 13.07 -5.81
N PRO A 97 9.89 13.70 -5.63
CA PRO A 97 9.74 15.13 -5.90
C PRO A 97 10.58 16.02 -4.99
N VAL A 98 10.74 15.64 -3.72
CA VAL A 98 11.38 16.48 -2.68
C VAL A 98 12.87 16.18 -2.49
N GLY A 99 13.32 14.93 -2.74
CA GLY A 99 14.73 14.56 -2.60
C GLY A 99 15.61 15.27 -3.64
N GLU A 100 16.80 15.69 -3.29
CA GLU A 100 17.77 16.26 -4.23
C GLU A 100 18.64 15.17 -4.85
N VAL A 101 19.09 15.41 -6.09
CA VAL A 101 19.95 14.46 -6.80
C VAL A 101 21.27 14.29 -6.07
N ASN A 102 21.68 13.04 -5.88
CA ASN A 102 22.89 12.62 -5.15
C ASN A 102 22.90 12.95 -3.65
N GLN A 103 21.76 13.36 -3.08
CA GLN A 103 21.66 13.57 -1.64
C GLN A 103 20.96 12.39 -0.97
N LEU A 104 21.51 11.94 0.16
CA LEU A 104 20.91 10.90 1.00
C LEU A 104 19.75 11.46 1.83
N SER A 105 18.67 10.69 1.89
CA SER A 105 17.60 10.96 2.85
C SER A 105 18.02 10.57 4.27
N ALA A 106 17.34 11.14 5.27
CA ALA A 106 17.30 10.52 6.59
C ALA A 106 16.63 9.14 6.50
N PRO A 107 16.86 8.23 7.46
CA PRO A 107 16.12 6.98 7.56
C PRO A 107 14.61 7.25 7.70
N ILE A 108 13.81 6.67 6.81
CA ILE A 108 12.36 6.87 6.73
C ILE A 108 11.66 5.51 6.81
N LYS A 109 10.60 5.43 7.60
CA LYS A 109 9.79 4.23 7.74
C LYS A 109 8.83 4.10 6.55
N GLY A 110 8.92 2.98 5.83
CA GLY A 110 7.96 2.57 4.81
C GLY A 110 7.04 1.44 5.27
N ASN A 111 6.35 0.83 4.32
CA ASN A 111 5.41 -0.27 4.59
C ASN A 111 6.14 -1.58 4.93
N ALA A 112 7.16 -1.93 4.16
CA ALA A 112 7.90 -3.20 4.30
C ALA A 112 9.23 -3.06 5.03
N GLY A 113 9.72 -1.83 5.30
CA GLY A 113 11.02 -1.62 5.93
C GLY A 113 11.33 -0.18 6.25
N VAL A 114 12.59 0.05 6.64
CA VAL A 114 13.17 1.38 6.79
C VAL A 114 14.07 1.65 5.60
N PHE A 115 13.91 2.81 5.00
CA PHE A 115 14.59 3.19 3.76
C PHE A 115 15.51 4.38 3.96
N VAL A 116 16.64 4.34 3.29
CA VAL A 116 17.47 5.50 2.98
C VAL A 116 17.51 5.61 1.47
N LEU A 117 17.07 6.73 0.95
CA LEU A 117 16.89 6.98 -0.47
C LEU A 117 17.92 7.98 -0.98
N GLN A 118 18.44 7.73 -2.18
CA GLN A 118 19.31 8.64 -2.87
C GLN A 118 18.86 8.72 -4.34
N PRO A 119 18.17 9.79 -4.75
CA PRO A 119 17.90 10.02 -6.17
C PRO A 119 19.21 10.21 -6.94
N TYR A 120 19.42 9.49 -8.02
CA TYR A 120 20.62 9.63 -8.85
C TYR A 120 20.37 10.41 -10.15
N ALA A 121 19.10 10.53 -10.55
CA ALA A 121 18.67 11.34 -11.68
C ALA A 121 17.24 11.84 -11.46
N LYS A 122 16.93 13.00 -12.00
CA LYS A 122 15.59 13.56 -12.10
C LYS A 122 15.40 14.11 -13.50
N ASP A 123 14.42 13.59 -14.19
CA ASP A 123 14.01 14.08 -15.49
C ASP A 123 12.66 14.80 -15.36
N LYS A 124 12.56 15.98 -15.97
CA LYS A 124 11.27 16.65 -16.13
C LYS A 124 10.65 16.16 -17.41
N LEU A 125 9.41 15.72 -17.34
CA LEU A 125 8.61 15.52 -18.54
C LEU A 125 8.45 16.88 -19.24
N ASN A 126 8.79 16.93 -20.52
CA ASN A 126 8.61 18.14 -21.35
C ASN A 126 7.15 18.33 -21.78
N GLU A 127 6.22 17.89 -20.95
CA GLU A 127 4.79 18.06 -21.17
C GLU A 127 4.33 19.36 -20.53
N THR A 128 3.61 20.15 -21.30
CA THR A 128 2.92 21.33 -20.79
C THR A 128 1.74 20.86 -19.95
N PHE A 129 1.64 21.34 -18.72
CA PHE A 129 0.49 21.03 -17.87
C PHE A 129 -0.77 21.65 -18.49
N GLU A 130 -1.69 20.79 -18.89
CA GLU A 130 -3.01 21.18 -19.39
C GLU A 130 -4.07 20.79 -18.36
N GLN A 131 -4.53 21.77 -17.61
CA GLN A 131 -5.48 21.57 -16.52
C GLN A 131 -6.74 20.80 -16.97
N GLN A 132 -7.29 21.12 -18.15
CA GLN A 132 -8.51 20.48 -18.63
C GLN A 132 -8.27 18.98 -18.92
N ALA A 133 -7.14 18.63 -19.53
CA ALA A 133 -6.80 17.25 -19.82
C ALA A 133 -6.67 16.40 -18.53
N GLU A 134 -6.07 16.96 -17.48
CA GLU A 134 -5.97 16.27 -16.18
C GLU A 134 -7.33 16.16 -15.48
N VAL A 135 -8.18 17.18 -15.57
CA VAL A 135 -9.56 17.11 -15.05
C VAL A 135 -10.35 16.03 -15.77
N ASP A 136 -10.27 15.96 -17.09
CA ASP A 136 -10.98 14.94 -17.89
C ASP A 136 -10.48 13.52 -17.56
N LYS A 137 -9.16 13.34 -17.38
CA LYS A 137 -8.55 12.07 -16.96
C LYS A 137 -9.07 11.63 -15.58
N LEU A 138 -9.07 12.52 -14.60
CA LEU A 138 -9.60 12.25 -13.25
C LEU A 138 -11.09 11.96 -13.30
N GLN A 139 -11.86 12.71 -14.05
CA GLN A 139 -13.30 12.54 -14.21
C GLN A 139 -13.64 11.17 -14.80
N ASN A 140 -12.91 10.74 -15.83
CA ASN A 140 -13.07 9.42 -16.43
C ASN A 140 -12.70 8.30 -15.46
N MET A 141 -11.62 8.47 -14.69
CA MET A 141 -11.21 7.51 -13.67
C MET A 141 -12.28 7.36 -12.58
N TYR A 142 -12.78 8.46 -12.02
CA TYR A 142 -13.84 8.44 -11.01
C TYR A 142 -15.17 7.93 -11.55
N THR A 143 -15.53 8.28 -12.76
CA THR A 143 -16.76 7.77 -13.42
C THR A 143 -16.70 6.25 -13.53
N ASN A 144 -15.58 5.69 -13.97
CA ASN A 144 -15.41 4.25 -14.06
C ASN A 144 -15.46 3.56 -12.68
N LEU A 145 -14.90 4.20 -11.66
CA LEU A 145 -14.96 3.69 -10.29
C LEU A 145 -16.40 3.67 -9.77
N VAL A 146 -17.13 4.78 -9.94
CA VAL A 146 -18.52 4.91 -9.51
C VAL A 146 -19.43 3.91 -10.23
N VAL A 147 -19.27 3.76 -11.55
CA VAL A 147 -20.07 2.79 -12.33
C VAL A 147 -19.88 1.37 -11.82
N ARG A 148 -18.66 0.98 -11.45
CA ARG A 148 -18.40 -0.37 -10.89
C ARG A 148 -19.04 -0.58 -9.51
N GLN A 149 -19.08 0.45 -8.68
CA GLN A 149 -19.65 0.38 -7.34
C GLN A 149 -21.16 0.59 -7.30
N PHE A 150 -21.70 1.31 -8.28
CA PHE A 150 -23.10 1.74 -8.29
C PHE A 150 -24.11 0.61 -8.13
N ILE A 151 -23.90 -0.51 -8.80
CA ILE A 151 -24.78 -1.68 -8.71
C ILE A 151 -24.74 -2.28 -7.30
N ASN A 152 -23.54 -2.40 -6.71
CA ASN A 152 -23.40 -2.93 -5.36
C ASN A 152 -24.03 -1.99 -4.32
N ASP A 153 -23.87 -0.68 -4.49
CA ASP A 153 -24.46 0.33 -3.60
C ASP A 153 -25.99 0.34 -3.71
N LEU A 154 -26.53 0.17 -4.93
CA LEU A 154 -27.97 0.00 -5.13
C LEU A 154 -28.50 -1.28 -4.45
N TYR A 155 -27.76 -2.38 -4.57
CA TYR A 155 -28.10 -3.65 -3.94
C TYR A 155 -28.15 -3.52 -2.41
N LEU A 156 -27.15 -2.89 -1.82
CA LEU A 156 -27.07 -2.63 -0.38
C LEU A 156 -28.18 -1.68 0.08
N LYS A 157 -28.41 -0.59 -0.66
CA LYS A 157 -29.42 0.43 -0.31
C LYS A 157 -30.84 -0.06 -0.47
N ALA A 158 -31.09 -0.96 -1.43
CA ALA A 158 -32.40 -1.55 -1.67
C ALA A 158 -32.69 -2.76 -0.77
N GLU A 159 -31.73 -3.15 0.10
CA GLU A 159 -31.85 -4.32 0.99
C GLU A 159 -32.33 -5.57 0.22
N VAL A 160 -31.77 -5.79 -0.96
CA VAL A 160 -32.17 -6.91 -1.82
C VAL A 160 -31.88 -8.23 -1.13
N LYS A 161 -32.92 -9.04 -0.95
CA LYS A 161 -32.81 -10.41 -0.43
C LYS A 161 -32.83 -11.38 -1.58
N ASP A 162 -31.82 -12.21 -1.69
CA ASP A 162 -31.80 -13.29 -2.65
C ASP A 162 -32.45 -14.53 -2.02
N GLU A 163 -33.65 -14.84 -2.46
CA GLU A 163 -34.41 -16.00 -2.01
C GLU A 163 -34.45 -17.13 -3.06
N ARG A 164 -33.59 -17.08 -4.07
CA ARG A 164 -33.55 -18.11 -5.14
C ARG A 164 -33.30 -19.51 -4.59
N TYR A 165 -32.60 -19.62 -3.47
CA TYR A 165 -32.34 -20.89 -2.78
C TYR A 165 -33.62 -21.61 -2.31
N LEU A 166 -34.77 -20.92 -2.27
CA LEU A 166 -36.06 -21.53 -1.93
C LEU A 166 -36.70 -22.27 -3.12
N PHE A 167 -36.21 -22.04 -4.32
CA PHE A 167 -36.79 -22.54 -5.57
C PHE A 167 -35.90 -23.50 -6.34
N PHE A 168 -34.62 -23.62 -5.95
CA PHE A 168 -33.63 -24.48 -6.63
C PHE A 168 -32.84 -25.33 -5.64
#